data_ec39c8f0507730aeff4d3035353dc474
#
_entry.id   ec39c8f0507730aeff4d3035353dc474
#
_cell.length_a   1.000
_cell.length_b   1.000
_cell.length_c   1.000
_cell.angle_alpha   90.00
_cell.angle_beta   90.00
_cell.angle_gamma   90.00
#
_symmetry.space_group_name_H-M   'P 1'
#
loop_
_entity.id
_entity.type
_entity.pdbx_description
1 polymer ?
#
loop_
_entity_poly.entity_id
_entity_poly.type
_entity_poly.pdbx_seq_one_letter_code
_entity_poly.pdbx_strand_id
1 'polypeptide(L)'
;MVILEVGLGGRLDATNIVDADVAVVTSIALDHTDRLGPDRESIGREKAGIFRAGKPAVVGEPDMPLTIAEVASEKGALLQRRGVDWRYEVEGETWSFRDTAGALSHLPLPQVPLPNAATAVAALRASGLAVDDAILRAGIRDAMLPGRFQIISDAPRVILDVAHNPHAAAYLAGRLKTLAKTGRVLAVIGMLHDKDIAGTLANLAPEVDAWYCAPLEGPRGATAEQLVEHLRCGTVYSSVAQAWRAAMADAKVEDTVLVCGSFHTVAQVMEEIDAGRIGGE
;
A
#
# COMPACT_ATOMS: atom_id res chain seq x y z
N MET A 1 -10.95 -14.15 16.63
CA MET A 1 -10.23 -14.25 15.36
C MET A 1 -8.82 -13.74 15.57
N VAL A 2 -7.81 -14.41 14.99
CA VAL A 2 -6.42 -13.96 14.97
C VAL A 2 -6.01 -13.73 13.53
N ILE A 3 -5.36 -12.59 13.24
CA ILE A 3 -4.83 -12.26 11.92
C ILE A 3 -3.30 -12.21 12.06
N LEU A 4 -2.60 -13.02 11.27
CA LEU A 4 -1.16 -13.09 11.24
C LEU A 4 -0.65 -12.51 9.92
N GLU A 5 0.15 -11.46 9.99
CA GLU A 5 0.82 -10.90 8.83
C GLU A 5 2.21 -11.51 8.66
N VAL A 6 2.47 -12.04 7.45
CA VAL A 6 3.77 -12.56 7.07
C VAL A 6 4.78 -11.43 6.96
N GLY A 7 5.92 -11.55 7.62
CA GLY A 7 6.99 -10.54 7.55
C GLY A 7 7.72 -10.55 6.20
N LEU A 8 8.03 -11.73 5.67
CA LEU A 8 8.72 -11.90 4.38
C LEU A 8 8.38 -13.24 3.73
N GLY A 9 8.06 -13.22 2.43
CA GLY A 9 7.78 -14.43 1.65
C GLY A 9 6.50 -15.11 2.09
N GLY A 10 6.60 -16.18 2.84
CA GLY A 10 5.49 -16.94 3.40
C GLY A 10 5.91 -18.33 3.87
N ARG A 11 6.47 -19.14 2.97
CA ARG A 11 6.81 -20.55 3.23
C ARG A 11 7.70 -20.74 4.48
N LEU A 12 8.71 -19.89 4.63
CA LEU A 12 9.70 -19.95 5.74
C LEU A 12 9.47 -18.87 6.80
N ASP A 13 8.37 -18.14 6.73
CA ASP A 13 8.05 -17.14 7.73
C ASP A 13 7.64 -17.79 9.05
N ALA A 14 8.00 -17.17 10.16
CA ALA A 14 7.69 -17.67 11.50
C ALA A 14 6.18 -17.84 11.75
N THR A 15 5.35 -16.96 11.17
CA THR A 15 3.88 -17.05 11.29
C THR A 15 3.33 -18.32 10.65
N ASN A 16 4.05 -18.91 9.68
CA ASN A 16 3.61 -20.10 8.96
C ASN A 16 3.67 -21.40 9.78
N ILE A 17 4.13 -21.35 11.03
CA ILE A 17 4.02 -22.47 11.97
C ILE A 17 2.55 -22.73 12.38
N VAL A 18 1.70 -21.72 12.26
CA VAL A 18 0.27 -21.81 12.57
C VAL A 18 -0.50 -22.23 11.32
N ASP A 19 -1.31 -23.26 11.44
CA ASP A 19 -2.21 -23.68 10.36
C ASP A 19 -3.40 -22.72 10.27
N ALA A 20 -3.43 -21.92 9.21
CA ALA A 20 -4.46 -20.92 8.99
C ALA A 20 -5.78 -21.55 8.51
N ASP A 21 -6.91 -21.03 9.00
CA ASP A 21 -8.24 -21.38 8.48
C ASP A 21 -8.51 -20.73 7.12
N VAL A 22 -7.91 -19.58 6.86
CA VAL A 22 -7.90 -18.88 5.57
C VAL A 22 -6.51 -18.31 5.32
N ALA A 23 -5.92 -18.62 4.19
CA ALA A 23 -4.67 -18.00 3.74
C ALA A 23 -4.96 -16.92 2.69
N VAL A 24 -4.22 -15.80 2.75
CA VAL A 24 -4.42 -14.67 1.84
C VAL A 24 -3.10 -14.25 1.19
N VAL A 25 -3.11 -14.14 -0.14
CA VAL A 25 -2.05 -13.47 -0.90
C VAL A 25 -2.65 -12.22 -1.54
N THR A 26 -2.18 -11.03 -1.14
CA THR A 26 -2.75 -9.75 -1.57
C THR A 26 -2.32 -9.34 -2.96
N SER A 27 -1.01 -9.20 -3.17
CA SER A 27 -0.39 -8.82 -4.44
C SER A 27 1.01 -9.42 -4.57
N ILE A 28 1.51 -9.52 -5.81
CA ILE A 28 2.83 -10.05 -6.11
C ILE A 28 3.57 -9.07 -7.00
N ALA A 29 4.53 -8.38 -6.41
CA ALA A 29 5.46 -7.50 -7.10
C ALA A 29 6.89 -7.98 -6.92
N LEU A 30 7.79 -7.52 -7.78
CA LEU A 30 9.23 -7.75 -7.62
C LEU A 30 9.72 -6.92 -6.44
N ASP A 31 9.99 -7.57 -5.32
CA ASP A 31 10.64 -7.01 -4.14
C ASP A 31 11.38 -8.13 -3.43
N HIS A 32 12.44 -7.80 -2.69
CA HIS A 32 13.28 -8.76 -1.98
C HIS A 32 13.77 -9.93 -2.85
N THR A 33 14.15 -9.63 -4.10
CA THR A 33 14.53 -10.64 -5.10
C THR A 33 15.77 -11.44 -4.73
N ASP A 34 16.62 -10.91 -3.87
CA ASP A 34 17.76 -11.57 -3.24
C ASP A 34 17.37 -12.75 -2.34
N ARG A 35 16.15 -12.73 -1.80
CA ARG A 35 15.63 -13.74 -0.86
C ARG A 35 14.47 -14.57 -1.41
N LEU A 36 13.60 -13.96 -2.18
CA LEU A 36 12.36 -14.60 -2.66
C LEU A 36 12.47 -15.13 -4.08
N GLY A 37 13.55 -14.78 -4.79
CA GLY A 37 13.79 -15.18 -6.16
C GLY A 37 13.62 -14.05 -7.18
N PRO A 38 14.15 -14.25 -8.40
CA PRO A 38 14.36 -13.19 -9.38
C PRO A 38 13.08 -12.75 -10.12
N ASP A 39 11.99 -13.49 -10.01
CA ASP A 39 10.78 -13.29 -10.79
C ASP A 39 9.49 -13.48 -9.96
N ARG A 40 8.36 -13.08 -10.55
CA ARG A 40 7.05 -13.21 -9.91
C ARG A 40 6.62 -14.65 -9.65
N GLU A 41 7.09 -15.61 -10.45
CA GLU A 41 6.78 -17.03 -10.28
C GLU A 41 7.45 -17.58 -9.01
N SER A 42 8.73 -17.27 -8.79
CA SER A 42 9.45 -17.66 -7.57
C SER A 42 8.81 -17.02 -6.33
N ILE A 43 8.51 -15.72 -6.39
CA ILE A 43 7.87 -14.98 -5.30
C ILE A 43 6.48 -15.55 -5.01
N GLY A 44 5.71 -15.87 -6.05
CA GLY A 44 4.39 -16.50 -5.93
C GLY A 44 4.46 -17.85 -5.21
N ARG A 45 5.42 -18.69 -5.56
CA ARG A 45 5.65 -19.99 -4.91
C ARG A 45 5.98 -19.84 -3.43
N GLU A 46 6.85 -18.91 -3.06
CA GLU A 46 7.18 -18.62 -1.65
C GLU A 46 5.96 -18.12 -0.86
N LYS A 47 5.17 -17.21 -1.45
CA LYS A 47 3.95 -16.69 -0.79
C LYS A 47 2.88 -17.77 -0.65
N ALA A 48 2.65 -18.61 -1.66
CA ALA A 48 1.70 -19.71 -1.63
C ALA A 48 2.10 -20.82 -0.62
N GLY A 49 3.32 -20.78 -0.12
CA GLY A 49 3.79 -21.67 0.93
C GLY A 49 2.95 -21.71 2.21
N ILE A 50 2.13 -20.68 2.44
CA ILE A 50 1.22 -20.59 3.58
C ILE A 50 -0.11 -21.36 3.39
N PHE A 51 -0.40 -21.87 2.21
CA PHE A 51 -1.65 -22.57 1.92
C PHE A 51 -1.72 -23.91 2.68
N ARG A 52 -2.96 -24.33 3.00
CA ARG A 52 -3.24 -25.58 3.73
C ARG A 52 -4.29 -26.43 3.01
N ALA A 53 -4.16 -27.74 3.13
CA ALA A 53 -5.10 -28.70 2.55
C ALA A 53 -6.54 -28.48 3.04
N GLY A 54 -7.48 -28.44 2.11
CA GLY A 54 -8.91 -28.26 2.40
C GLY A 54 -9.27 -26.87 2.96
N LYS A 55 -8.33 -25.92 3.03
CA LYS A 55 -8.60 -24.56 3.52
C LYS A 55 -8.63 -23.56 2.37
N PRO A 56 -9.44 -22.49 2.47
CA PRO A 56 -9.47 -21.40 1.48
C PRO A 56 -8.11 -20.71 1.34
N ALA A 57 -7.72 -20.48 0.09
CA ALA A 57 -6.57 -19.71 -0.31
C ALA A 57 -7.03 -18.55 -1.21
N VAL A 58 -7.20 -17.37 -0.61
CA VAL A 58 -7.73 -16.18 -1.29
C VAL A 58 -6.58 -15.40 -1.93
N VAL A 59 -6.67 -15.13 -3.23
CA VAL A 59 -5.66 -14.41 -4.00
C VAL A 59 -6.25 -13.12 -4.57
N GLY A 60 -5.69 -11.98 -4.13
CA GLY A 60 -6.06 -10.63 -4.56
C GLY A 60 -5.31 -10.14 -5.80
N GLU A 61 -4.26 -10.87 -6.23
CA GLU A 61 -3.49 -10.57 -7.45
C GLU A 61 -4.29 -10.93 -8.70
N PRO A 62 -4.64 -9.95 -9.57
CA PRO A 62 -5.43 -10.23 -10.77
C PRO A 62 -4.64 -10.98 -11.84
N ASP A 63 -3.35 -10.69 -11.95
CA ASP A 63 -2.40 -11.36 -12.85
C ASP A 63 -1.56 -12.35 -12.02
N MET A 64 -2.23 -13.37 -11.53
CA MET A 64 -1.67 -14.35 -10.61
C MET A 64 -0.61 -15.22 -11.31
N PRO A 65 0.63 -15.34 -10.77
CA PRO A 65 1.61 -16.32 -11.25
C PRO A 65 1.08 -17.75 -11.25
N LEU A 66 1.48 -18.55 -12.24
CA LEU A 66 1.04 -19.94 -12.38
C LEU A 66 1.45 -20.80 -11.18
N THR A 67 2.59 -20.51 -10.58
CA THR A 67 3.12 -21.23 -9.41
C THR A 67 2.18 -21.17 -8.20
N ILE A 68 1.34 -20.16 -8.08
CA ILE A 68 0.31 -20.09 -7.01
C ILE A 68 -0.72 -21.21 -7.21
N ALA A 69 -1.21 -21.39 -8.45
CA ALA A 69 -2.17 -22.46 -8.75
C ALA A 69 -1.55 -23.84 -8.59
N GLU A 70 -0.29 -24.00 -9.01
CA GLU A 70 0.48 -25.23 -8.82
C GLU A 70 0.57 -25.59 -7.33
N VAL A 71 1.03 -24.68 -6.47
CA VAL A 71 1.16 -24.92 -5.03
C VAL A 71 -0.20 -25.16 -4.38
N ALA A 72 -1.25 -24.45 -4.80
CA ALA A 72 -2.60 -24.71 -4.30
C ALA A 72 -3.06 -26.13 -4.62
N SER A 73 -2.79 -26.60 -5.85
CA SER A 73 -3.10 -27.96 -6.27
C SER A 73 -2.26 -29.00 -5.52
N GLU A 74 -0.95 -28.79 -5.42
CA GLU A 74 -0.01 -29.66 -4.70
C GLU A 74 -0.43 -29.86 -3.23
N LYS A 75 -0.89 -28.79 -2.58
CA LYS A 75 -1.31 -28.80 -1.18
C LYS A 75 -2.78 -29.18 -0.97
N GLY A 76 -3.58 -29.24 -2.04
CA GLY A 76 -5.02 -29.45 -1.94
C GLY A 76 -5.77 -28.27 -1.30
N ALA A 77 -5.30 -27.06 -1.48
CA ALA A 77 -5.96 -25.84 -1.00
C ALA A 77 -7.13 -25.43 -1.90
N LEU A 78 -8.13 -24.76 -1.33
CA LEU A 78 -9.30 -24.27 -2.04
C LEU A 78 -9.02 -22.87 -2.59
N LEU A 79 -8.46 -22.80 -3.78
CA LEU A 79 -8.04 -21.55 -4.40
C LEU A 79 -9.24 -20.68 -4.78
N GLN A 80 -9.22 -19.39 -4.38
CA GLN A 80 -10.22 -18.38 -4.70
C GLN A 80 -9.54 -17.15 -5.31
N ARG A 81 -9.71 -16.97 -6.62
CA ARG A 81 -8.97 -16.01 -7.45
C ARG A 81 -9.78 -14.77 -7.77
N ARG A 82 -9.17 -13.63 -7.60
CA ARG A 82 -9.72 -12.38 -8.12
C ARG A 82 -9.90 -12.44 -9.65
N GLY A 83 -11.05 -11.96 -10.12
CA GLY A 83 -11.40 -11.96 -11.54
C GLY A 83 -12.00 -13.27 -12.04
N VAL A 84 -11.90 -14.37 -11.27
CA VAL A 84 -12.45 -15.68 -11.61
C VAL A 84 -13.52 -16.10 -10.59
N ASP A 85 -13.12 -16.28 -9.33
CA ASP A 85 -14.00 -16.78 -8.28
C ASP A 85 -14.69 -15.62 -7.54
N TRP A 86 -14.07 -14.45 -7.51
CA TRP A 86 -14.62 -13.21 -6.96
C TRP A 86 -14.11 -11.99 -7.73
N ARG A 87 -14.87 -10.88 -7.68
CA ARG A 87 -14.51 -9.61 -8.32
C ARG A 87 -15.15 -8.43 -7.60
N TYR A 88 -14.66 -7.24 -7.92
CA TYR A 88 -15.26 -5.98 -7.48
C TYR A 88 -15.26 -4.97 -8.63
N GLU A 89 -16.17 -4.02 -8.56
CA GLU A 89 -16.33 -2.94 -9.54
C GLU A 89 -16.57 -1.61 -8.80
N VAL A 90 -16.04 -0.51 -9.33
CA VAL A 90 -16.27 0.83 -8.78
C VAL A 90 -17.41 1.48 -9.54
N GLU A 91 -18.36 2.04 -8.81
CA GLU A 91 -19.57 2.68 -9.34
C GLU A 91 -19.71 4.09 -8.72
N GLY A 92 -19.06 5.08 -9.34
CA GLY A 92 -19.02 6.45 -8.81
C GLY A 92 -18.31 6.52 -7.45
N GLU A 93 -19.05 6.94 -6.41
CA GLU A 93 -18.54 7.07 -5.03
C GLU A 93 -18.71 5.79 -4.19
N THR A 94 -19.15 4.70 -4.80
CA THR A 94 -19.34 3.40 -4.15
C THR A 94 -18.65 2.31 -4.95
N TRP A 95 -18.63 1.11 -4.41
CA TRP A 95 -18.17 -0.08 -5.11
C TRP A 95 -19.03 -1.28 -4.78
N SER A 96 -18.96 -2.30 -5.61
CA SER A 96 -19.65 -3.57 -5.43
C SER A 96 -18.66 -4.72 -5.39
N PHE A 97 -19.00 -5.76 -4.63
CA PHE A 97 -18.26 -7.02 -4.55
C PHE A 97 -19.18 -8.16 -4.98
N ARG A 98 -18.64 -9.14 -5.68
CA ARG A 98 -19.39 -10.35 -6.10
C ARG A 98 -18.53 -11.59 -6.01
N ASP A 99 -19.09 -12.65 -5.47
CA ASP A 99 -18.57 -14.02 -5.50
C ASP A 99 -19.69 -15.05 -5.74
N THR A 100 -19.40 -16.34 -5.54
CA THR A 100 -20.39 -17.43 -5.70
C THR A 100 -21.53 -17.37 -4.69
N ALA A 101 -21.33 -16.73 -3.54
CA ALA A 101 -22.36 -16.59 -2.50
C ALA A 101 -23.31 -15.39 -2.74
N GLY A 102 -22.99 -14.52 -3.73
CA GLY A 102 -23.82 -13.38 -4.11
C GLY A 102 -23.08 -12.05 -4.17
N ALA A 103 -23.84 -10.96 -4.29
CA ALA A 103 -23.29 -9.61 -4.43
C ALA A 103 -23.51 -8.77 -3.18
N LEU A 104 -22.56 -7.87 -2.93
CA LEU A 104 -22.66 -6.75 -1.99
C LEU A 104 -22.58 -5.47 -2.82
N SER A 105 -23.63 -4.67 -2.83
CA SER A 105 -23.72 -3.45 -3.64
C SER A 105 -23.62 -2.19 -2.76
N HIS A 106 -23.23 -1.07 -3.37
CA HIS A 106 -23.16 0.25 -2.71
C HIS A 106 -22.28 0.23 -1.44
N LEU A 107 -21.14 -0.47 -1.49
CA LEU A 107 -20.16 -0.44 -0.41
C LEU A 107 -19.49 0.93 -0.36
N PRO A 108 -19.18 1.48 0.83
CA PRO A 108 -18.45 2.74 0.94
C PRO A 108 -17.03 2.57 0.42
N LEU A 109 -16.48 3.57 -0.27
CA LEU A 109 -15.06 3.55 -0.65
C LEU A 109 -14.18 3.56 0.60
N PRO A 110 -13.21 2.63 0.70
CA PRO A 110 -12.30 2.57 1.84
C PRO A 110 -11.22 3.65 1.74
N GLN A 111 -10.66 4.04 2.87
CA GLN A 111 -9.44 4.86 2.92
C GLN A 111 -8.19 4.03 2.56
N VAL A 112 -8.17 2.76 2.94
CA VAL A 112 -7.12 1.81 2.54
C VAL A 112 -7.24 1.44 1.04
N PRO A 113 -6.19 0.86 0.42
CA PRO A 113 -6.28 0.43 -0.98
C PRO A 113 -7.48 -0.47 -1.26
N LEU A 114 -8.33 -0.06 -2.19
CA LEU A 114 -9.56 -0.80 -2.55
C LEU A 114 -9.29 -2.27 -2.92
N PRO A 115 -8.21 -2.63 -3.68
CA PRO A 115 -7.88 -4.03 -3.91
C PRO A 115 -7.69 -4.83 -2.62
N ASN A 116 -7.08 -4.22 -1.59
CA ASN A 116 -6.87 -4.87 -0.30
C ASN A 116 -8.18 -5.00 0.49
N ALA A 117 -9.03 -3.98 0.47
CA ALA A 117 -10.36 -4.05 1.08
C ALA A 117 -11.22 -5.15 0.42
N ALA A 118 -11.20 -5.23 -0.91
CA ALA A 118 -11.94 -6.28 -1.64
C ALA A 118 -11.39 -7.69 -1.32
N THR A 119 -10.06 -7.83 -1.22
CA THR A 119 -9.42 -9.09 -0.82
C THR A 119 -9.79 -9.46 0.62
N ALA A 120 -9.88 -8.49 1.53
CA ALA A 120 -10.31 -8.70 2.91
C ALA A 120 -11.79 -9.17 2.97
N VAL A 121 -12.67 -8.60 2.15
CA VAL A 121 -14.07 -9.05 2.03
C VAL A 121 -14.12 -10.50 1.52
N ALA A 122 -13.34 -10.83 0.49
CA ALA A 122 -13.25 -12.21 -0.02
C ALA A 122 -12.76 -13.17 1.07
N ALA A 123 -11.73 -12.81 1.82
CA ALA A 123 -11.20 -13.62 2.92
C ALA A 123 -12.22 -13.80 4.06
N LEU A 124 -12.94 -12.74 4.41
CA LEU A 124 -13.98 -12.78 5.44
C LEU A 124 -15.11 -13.73 5.03
N ARG A 125 -15.56 -13.66 3.78
CA ARG A 125 -16.60 -14.57 3.27
C ARG A 125 -16.10 -16.02 3.20
N ALA A 126 -14.86 -16.24 2.80
CA ALA A 126 -14.22 -17.56 2.77
C ALA A 126 -14.05 -18.16 4.17
N SER A 127 -13.95 -17.35 5.22
CA SER A 127 -13.81 -17.81 6.60
C SER A 127 -15.07 -18.47 7.17
N GLY A 128 -16.23 -18.25 6.55
CA GLY A 128 -17.52 -18.71 7.06
C GLY A 128 -18.01 -17.99 8.30
N LEU A 129 -17.34 -16.94 8.75
CA LEU A 129 -17.82 -16.11 9.86
C LEU A 129 -19.07 -15.34 9.43
N ALA A 130 -20.12 -15.43 10.24
CA ALA A 130 -21.32 -14.64 10.04
C ALA A 130 -21.04 -13.19 10.47
N VAL A 131 -21.01 -12.27 9.49
CA VAL A 131 -20.83 -10.84 9.71
C VAL A 131 -22.05 -10.12 9.13
N ASP A 132 -22.67 -9.30 9.95
CA ASP A 132 -23.77 -8.44 9.53
C ASP A 132 -23.32 -7.43 8.48
N ASP A 133 -24.17 -7.15 7.48
CA ASP A 133 -23.87 -6.23 6.38
C ASP A 133 -23.55 -4.80 6.88
N ALA A 134 -24.23 -4.35 7.93
CA ALA A 134 -23.96 -3.04 8.52
C ALA A 134 -22.58 -2.98 9.19
N ILE A 135 -22.18 -4.07 9.87
CA ILE A 135 -20.85 -4.18 10.49
C ILE A 135 -19.76 -4.24 9.41
N LEU A 136 -19.99 -4.99 8.34
CA LEU A 136 -19.06 -5.06 7.21
C LEU A 136 -18.85 -3.67 6.59
N ARG A 137 -19.94 -2.94 6.32
CA ARG A 137 -19.88 -1.57 5.75
C ARG A 137 -19.16 -0.60 6.67
N ALA A 138 -19.44 -0.64 7.97
CA ALA A 138 -18.75 0.16 8.96
C ALA A 138 -17.24 -0.16 8.97
N GLY A 139 -16.88 -1.44 9.00
CA GLY A 139 -15.49 -1.88 8.95
C GLY A 139 -14.74 -1.41 7.71
N ILE A 140 -15.38 -1.44 6.53
CA ILE A 140 -14.77 -0.93 5.28
C ILE A 140 -14.57 0.60 5.34
N ARG A 141 -15.59 1.34 5.77
CA ARG A 141 -15.54 2.81 5.86
C ARG A 141 -14.50 3.29 6.85
N ASP A 142 -14.45 2.64 8.01
CA ASP A 142 -13.67 3.07 9.16
C ASP A 142 -12.24 2.47 9.16
N ALA A 143 -11.96 1.53 8.23
CA ALA A 143 -10.64 0.97 8.07
C ALA A 143 -9.62 2.04 7.65
N MET A 144 -8.71 2.36 8.57
CA MET A 144 -7.64 3.32 8.36
C MET A 144 -6.32 2.70 8.81
N LEU A 145 -5.28 2.94 8.03
CA LEU A 145 -3.93 2.50 8.36
C LEU A 145 -3.00 3.71 8.29
N PRO A 146 -2.30 4.06 9.38
CA PRO A 146 -1.36 5.18 9.36
C PRO A 146 -0.36 5.08 8.21
N GLY A 147 -0.13 6.19 7.51
CA GLY A 147 0.77 6.25 6.37
C GLY A 147 0.32 5.46 5.13
N ARG A 148 -0.97 5.19 4.97
CA ARG A 148 -1.54 4.61 3.73
C ARG A 148 -2.60 5.56 3.16
N PHE A 149 -2.17 6.44 2.26
CA PHE A 149 -2.99 7.53 1.71
C PHE A 149 -3.76 8.29 2.79
N GLN A 150 -3.10 8.51 3.91
CA GLN A 150 -3.71 9.13 5.08
C GLN A 150 -3.79 10.65 4.88
N ILE A 151 -5.00 11.18 4.78
CA ILE A 151 -5.23 12.63 4.72
C ILE A 151 -5.32 13.14 6.15
N ILE A 152 -4.44 14.08 6.51
CA ILE A 152 -4.35 14.64 7.87
C ILE A 152 -4.73 16.13 7.92
N SER A 153 -4.83 16.77 6.76
CA SER A 153 -5.27 18.16 6.59
C SER A 153 -5.89 18.33 5.20
N ASP A 154 -6.85 19.22 5.07
CA ASP A 154 -7.52 19.53 3.81
C ASP A 154 -7.06 20.85 3.16
N ALA A 155 -6.42 21.75 3.93
CA ALA A 155 -6.05 23.09 3.44
C ALA A 155 -4.75 23.62 4.09
N PRO A 156 -3.56 23.48 3.48
CA PRO A 156 -3.31 22.64 2.32
C PRO A 156 -3.63 21.17 2.61
N ARG A 157 -3.98 20.43 1.57
CA ARG A 157 -4.18 18.99 1.75
C ARG A 157 -2.85 18.33 2.05
N VAL A 158 -2.79 17.55 3.13
CA VAL A 158 -1.59 16.78 3.49
C VAL A 158 -1.90 15.30 3.44
N ILE A 159 -1.13 14.58 2.63
CA ILE A 159 -1.25 13.14 2.42
C ILE A 159 0.03 12.45 2.89
N LEU A 160 -0.10 11.47 3.78
CA LEU A 160 0.99 10.59 4.21
C LEU A 160 0.84 9.22 3.55
N ASP A 161 1.86 8.75 2.85
CA ASP A 161 1.89 7.42 2.25
C ASP A 161 3.31 6.82 2.30
N VAL A 162 3.44 5.58 2.73
CA VAL A 162 4.73 4.89 2.86
C VAL A 162 5.16 4.17 1.57
N ALA A 163 4.57 4.47 0.42
CA ALA A 163 4.97 3.90 -0.87
C ALA A 163 6.48 4.08 -1.10
N HIS A 164 7.18 2.96 -1.35
CA HIS A 164 8.64 2.91 -1.44
C HIS A 164 9.14 1.95 -2.52
N ASN A 165 8.28 1.50 -3.40
CA ASN A 165 8.61 0.68 -4.57
C ASN A 165 7.73 1.06 -5.77
N PRO A 166 8.08 0.68 -7.01
CA PRO A 166 7.35 1.08 -8.21
C PRO A 166 5.86 0.70 -8.20
N HIS A 167 5.52 -0.47 -7.66
CA HIS A 167 4.14 -0.95 -7.60
C HIS A 167 3.27 -0.06 -6.69
N ALA A 168 3.73 0.21 -5.48
CA ALA A 168 3.04 1.08 -4.54
C ALA A 168 2.98 2.53 -5.06
N ALA A 169 4.05 3.01 -5.70
CA ALA A 169 4.10 4.34 -6.31
C ALA A 169 3.11 4.50 -7.47
N ALA A 170 2.96 3.48 -8.32
CA ALA A 170 1.96 3.47 -9.40
C ALA A 170 0.53 3.54 -8.84
N TYR A 171 0.24 2.80 -7.76
CA TYR A 171 -1.05 2.87 -7.07
C TYR A 171 -1.28 4.25 -6.47
N LEU A 172 -0.29 4.82 -5.77
CA LEU A 172 -0.36 6.16 -5.17
C LEU A 172 -0.59 7.23 -6.24
N ALA A 173 0.13 7.18 -7.37
CA ALA A 173 -0.07 8.07 -8.51
C ALA A 173 -1.51 7.97 -9.06
N GLY A 174 -2.04 6.76 -9.19
CA GLY A 174 -3.44 6.53 -9.58
C GLY A 174 -4.44 7.19 -8.62
N ARG A 175 -4.19 7.11 -7.32
CA ARG A 175 -5.01 7.78 -6.29
C ARG A 175 -4.92 9.31 -6.39
N LEU A 176 -3.72 9.86 -6.60
CA LEU A 176 -3.53 11.31 -6.78
C LEU A 176 -4.28 11.83 -8.00
N LYS A 177 -4.33 11.08 -9.11
CA LYS A 177 -5.11 11.44 -10.31
C LYS A 177 -6.60 11.57 -10.04
N THR A 178 -7.15 10.76 -9.14
CA THR A 178 -8.59 10.78 -8.81
C THR A 178 -8.98 11.92 -7.87
N LEU A 179 -8.02 12.54 -7.21
CA LEU A 179 -8.27 13.73 -6.40
C LEU A 179 -8.61 14.94 -7.30
N ALA A 180 -9.57 15.74 -6.88
CA ALA A 180 -9.79 17.04 -7.50
C ALA A 180 -8.50 17.87 -7.32
N LYS A 181 -7.76 18.07 -8.41
CA LYS A 181 -6.57 18.94 -8.43
C LYS A 181 -7.04 20.39 -8.49
N THR A 182 -6.81 21.12 -7.44
CA THR A 182 -7.09 22.55 -7.36
C THR A 182 -5.80 23.38 -7.38
N GLY A 183 -4.68 22.77 -6.97
CA GLY A 183 -3.36 23.39 -6.88
C GLY A 183 -2.23 22.42 -7.28
N ARG A 184 -1.01 22.73 -6.86
CA ARG A 184 0.20 21.94 -7.10
C ARG A 184 0.27 20.75 -6.15
N VAL A 185 1.02 19.72 -6.55
CA VAL A 185 1.44 18.62 -5.68
C VAL A 185 2.92 18.80 -5.32
N LEU A 186 3.19 19.03 -4.05
CA LEU A 186 4.52 19.21 -3.47
C LEU A 186 4.91 17.92 -2.73
N ALA A 187 5.95 17.20 -3.17
CA ALA A 187 6.32 15.93 -2.58
C ALA A 187 7.55 16.03 -1.68
N VAL A 188 7.40 15.70 -0.41
CA VAL A 188 8.49 15.46 0.55
C VAL A 188 8.85 13.99 0.48
N ILE A 189 10.10 13.69 0.11
CA ILE A 189 10.52 12.32 -0.13
C ILE A 189 11.87 11.99 0.49
N GLY A 190 11.94 10.81 1.12
CA GLY A 190 13.16 10.15 1.58
C GLY A 190 13.00 8.65 1.36
N MET A 191 14.05 7.97 0.89
CA MET A 191 14.00 6.55 0.53
C MET A 191 15.18 5.78 1.10
N LEU A 192 15.06 4.46 1.15
CA LEU A 192 16.18 3.57 1.41
C LEU A 192 16.90 3.27 0.10
N HIS A 193 18.25 3.21 0.13
CA HIS A 193 19.08 3.02 -1.05
C HIS A 193 18.95 1.63 -1.71
N ASP A 194 18.48 0.63 -0.95
CA ASP A 194 18.26 -0.75 -1.42
C ASP A 194 16.91 -0.93 -2.15
N LYS A 195 16.14 0.16 -2.32
CA LYS A 195 14.89 0.17 -3.08
C LYS A 195 15.10 0.65 -4.52
N ASP A 196 14.17 0.29 -5.40
CA ASP A 196 14.14 0.82 -6.76
C ASP A 196 13.68 2.30 -6.75
N ILE A 197 14.65 3.20 -6.50
CA ILE A 197 14.43 4.64 -6.42
C ILE A 197 13.95 5.16 -7.78
N ALA A 198 14.64 4.80 -8.86
CA ALA A 198 14.35 5.27 -10.21
C ALA A 198 12.90 4.90 -10.63
N GLY A 199 12.52 3.63 -10.48
CA GLY A 199 11.19 3.16 -10.83
C GLY A 199 10.09 3.76 -9.95
N THR A 200 10.36 3.97 -8.66
CA THR A 200 9.43 4.61 -7.72
C THR A 200 9.16 6.06 -8.11
N LEU A 201 10.23 6.84 -8.33
CA LEU A 201 10.13 8.26 -8.71
C LEU A 201 9.51 8.43 -10.09
N ALA A 202 9.84 7.58 -11.06
CA ALA A 202 9.26 7.62 -12.41
C ALA A 202 7.73 7.47 -12.41
N ASN A 203 7.18 6.63 -11.53
CA ASN A 203 5.74 6.46 -11.39
C ASN A 203 5.04 7.68 -10.77
N LEU A 204 5.69 8.39 -9.85
CA LEU A 204 5.11 9.56 -9.16
C LEU A 204 5.32 10.86 -9.93
N ALA A 205 6.40 10.97 -10.70
CA ALA A 205 6.80 12.22 -11.37
C ALA A 205 5.70 12.89 -12.23
N PRO A 206 4.82 12.17 -12.93
CA PRO A 206 3.73 12.79 -13.68
C PRO A 206 2.71 13.54 -12.83
N GLU A 207 2.64 13.23 -11.53
CA GLU A 207 1.65 13.78 -10.60
C GLU A 207 2.23 14.83 -9.65
N VAL A 208 3.55 15.02 -9.63
CA VAL A 208 4.26 15.89 -8.68
C VAL A 208 4.85 17.10 -9.40
N ASP A 209 4.54 18.28 -8.89
CA ASP A 209 4.99 19.56 -9.46
C ASP A 209 6.32 20.05 -8.85
N ALA A 210 6.59 19.70 -7.59
CA ALA A 210 7.84 20.07 -6.91
C ALA A 210 8.29 18.99 -5.92
N TRP A 211 9.61 18.76 -5.86
CA TRP A 211 10.23 17.73 -5.03
C TRP A 211 11.10 18.33 -3.94
N TYR A 212 10.87 17.90 -2.71
CA TYR A 212 11.62 18.25 -1.50
C TYR A 212 12.33 16.98 -1.02
N CYS A 213 13.56 16.78 -1.49
CA CYS A 213 14.31 15.55 -1.30
C CYS A 213 15.14 15.61 -0.03
N ALA A 214 15.03 14.61 0.83
CA ALA A 214 15.75 14.52 2.08
C ALA A 214 16.48 13.18 2.23
N PRO A 215 17.65 13.16 2.90
CA PRO A 215 18.32 11.92 3.24
C PRO A 215 17.57 11.19 4.35
N LEU A 216 17.74 9.89 4.42
CA LEU A 216 17.38 9.11 5.60
C LEU A 216 18.63 8.70 6.36
N GLU A 217 18.53 8.74 7.68
CA GLU A 217 19.62 8.32 8.56
C GLU A 217 19.80 6.81 8.58
N GLY A 218 21.03 6.39 8.96
CA GLY A 218 21.39 4.99 9.09
C GLY A 218 21.96 4.35 7.83
N PRO A 219 22.46 3.13 7.91
CA PRO A 219 23.27 2.50 6.87
C PRO A 219 22.49 2.16 5.60
N ARG A 220 21.16 2.18 5.65
CA ARG A 220 20.29 1.93 4.50
C ARG A 220 19.66 3.19 3.91
N GLY A 221 19.87 4.36 4.51
CA GLY A 221 19.33 5.61 4.00
C GLY A 221 19.96 6.02 2.67
N ALA A 222 19.14 6.42 1.70
CA ALA A 222 19.64 7.12 0.52
C ALA A 222 19.92 8.58 0.86
N THR A 223 20.88 9.19 0.17
CA THR A 223 21.10 10.63 0.26
C THR A 223 20.07 11.39 -0.58
N ALA A 224 19.87 12.68 -0.30
CA ALA A 224 18.95 13.50 -1.08
C ALA A 224 19.42 13.66 -2.53
N GLU A 225 20.74 13.71 -2.76
CA GLU A 225 21.35 13.79 -4.09
C GLU A 225 21.03 12.56 -4.93
N GLN A 226 21.09 11.36 -4.35
CA GLN A 226 20.69 10.11 -5.02
C GLN A 226 19.23 10.14 -5.50
N LEU A 227 18.34 10.83 -4.79
CA LEU A 227 16.96 10.99 -5.22
C LEU A 227 16.85 11.96 -6.40
N VAL A 228 17.53 13.11 -6.30
CA VAL A 228 17.49 14.17 -7.33
C VAL A 228 18.06 13.70 -8.66
N GLU A 229 19.03 12.78 -8.68
CA GLU A 229 19.60 12.20 -9.90
C GLU A 229 18.53 11.57 -10.82
N HIS A 230 17.41 11.13 -10.26
CA HIS A 230 16.31 10.51 -10.99
C HIS A 230 15.15 11.48 -11.29
N LEU A 231 15.29 12.76 -10.95
CA LEU A 231 14.27 13.79 -11.11
C LEU A 231 14.75 14.88 -12.07
N ARG A 232 13.82 15.45 -12.85
CA ARG A 232 14.13 16.60 -13.71
C ARG A 232 14.41 17.87 -12.92
N CYS A 233 13.77 18.00 -11.75
CA CYS A 233 13.94 19.10 -10.81
C CYS A 233 13.64 18.57 -9.40
N GLY A 234 14.49 18.92 -8.45
CA GLY A 234 14.31 18.57 -7.05
C GLY A 234 15.22 19.44 -6.19
N THR A 235 14.76 19.80 -5.01
CA THR A 235 15.55 20.57 -4.04
C THR A 235 16.04 19.63 -2.95
N VAL A 236 17.34 19.72 -2.67
CA VAL A 236 18.00 18.93 -1.62
C VAL A 236 17.87 19.64 -0.28
N TYR A 237 17.47 18.91 0.73
CA TYR A 237 17.42 19.36 2.13
C TYR A 237 18.32 18.48 3.00
N SER A 238 18.73 18.99 4.14
CA SER A 238 19.62 18.25 5.06
C SER A 238 18.89 17.23 5.93
N SER A 239 17.56 17.31 6.02
CA SER A 239 16.72 16.38 6.79
C SER A 239 15.27 16.38 6.29
N VAL A 240 14.53 15.33 6.63
CA VAL A 240 13.08 15.24 6.36
C VAL A 240 12.32 16.39 7.03
N ALA A 241 12.69 16.76 8.25
CA ALA A 241 12.09 17.87 8.97
C ALA A 241 12.25 19.20 8.23
N GLN A 242 13.44 19.47 7.67
CA GLN A 242 13.65 20.68 6.87
C GLN A 242 12.87 20.65 5.55
N ALA A 243 12.88 19.53 4.85
CA ALA A 243 12.10 19.34 3.62
C ALA A 243 10.60 19.57 3.88
N TRP A 244 10.07 19.00 4.95
CA TRP A 244 8.69 19.18 5.38
C TRP A 244 8.34 20.64 5.66
N ARG A 245 9.14 21.32 6.49
CA ARG A 245 8.91 22.75 6.82
C ARG A 245 8.97 23.64 5.58
N ALA A 246 9.90 23.37 4.65
CA ALA A 246 10.00 24.09 3.40
C ALA A 246 8.78 23.84 2.50
N ALA A 247 8.35 22.60 2.34
CA ALA A 247 7.15 22.25 1.56
C ALA A 247 5.90 22.93 2.12
N MET A 248 5.73 22.93 3.46
CA MET A 248 4.61 23.60 4.11
C MET A 248 4.65 25.12 4.00
N ALA A 249 5.85 25.72 4.00
CA ALA A 249 6.01 27.16 3.79
C ALA A 249 5.70 27.59 2.34
N ASP A 250 5.99 26.73 1.36
CA ASP A 250 5.72 26.98 -0.06
C ASP A 250 4.29 26.64 -0.48
N ALA A 251 3.60 25.80 0.30
CA ALA A 251 2.26 25.33 0.00
C ALA A 251 1.21 26.43 0.18
N LYS A 252 0.33 26.56 -0.78
CA LYS A 252 -0.89 27.36 -0.70
C LYS A 252 -2.06 26.51 -0.23
N VAL A 253 -3.15 27.15 0.15
CA VAL A 253 -4.37 26.48 0.65
C VAL A 253 -4.91 25.44 -0.32
N GLU A 254 -4.81 25.72 -1.63
CA GLU A 254 -5.26 24.82 -2.71
C GLU A 254 -4.28 23.71 -3.06
N ASP A 255 -3.04 23.75 -2.56
CA ASP A 255 -1.99 22.77 -2.88
C ASP A 255 -2.17 21.47 -2.07
N THR A 256 -1.54 20.41 -2.57
CA THR A 256 -1.41 19.13 -1.87
C THR A 256 0.05 18.89 -1.50
N VAL A 257 0.34 18.64 -0.24
CA VAL A 257 1.65 18.20 0.24
C VAL A 257 1.60 16.68 0.42
N LEU A 258 2.37 15.97 -0.39
CA LEU A 258 2.52 14.52 -0.33
C LEU A 258 3.81 14.18 0.44
N VAL A 259 3.72 13.33 1.45
CA VAL A 259 4.88 12.79 2.16
C VAL A 259 4.98 11.31 1.84
N CYS A 260 6.10 10.86 1.23
CA CYS A 260 6.24 9.47 0.80
C CYS A 260 7.70 8.98 0.74
N GLY A 261 7.86 7.72 0.30
CA GLY A 261 9.14 7.08 0.00
C GLY A 261 9.65 6.11 1.06
N SER A 262 9.20 6.20 2.32
CA SER A 262 9.61 5.30 3.40
C SER A 262 8.69 5.45 4.62
N PHE A 263 8.60 4.40 5.44
CA PHE A 263 8.06 4.50 6.80
C PHE A 263 8.81 5.54 7.64
N HIS A 264 10.13 5.62 7.49
CA HIS A 264 10.97 6.58 8.21
C HIS A 264 10.63 8.04 7.85
N THR A 265 10.38 8.31 6.58
CA THR A 265 9.99 9.65 6.10
C THR A 265 8.65 10.07 6.70
N VAL A 266 7.67 9.18 6.65
CA VAL A 266 6.33 9.45 7.21
C VAL A 266 6.40 9.62 8.73
N ALA A 267 7.14 8.75 9.44
CA ALA A 267 7.27 8.82 10.88
C ALA A 267 7.91 10.16 11.34
N GLN A 268 8.99 10.59 10.70
CA GLN A 268 9.65 11.86 11.03
C GLN A 268 8.73 13.06 10.79
N VAL A 269 7.92 13.05 9.74
CA VAL A 269 6.94 14.11 9.50
C VAL A 269 5.82 14.07 10.55
N MET A 270 5.36 12.88 10.96
CA MET A 270 4.37 12.76 12.03
C MET A 270 4.90 13.33 13.36
N GLU A 271 6.16 13.05 13.70
CA GLU A 271 6.83 13.62 14.88
C GLU A 271 6.89 15.16 14.81
N GLU A 272 7.19 15.75 13.65
CA GLU A 272 7.18 17.21 13.45
C GLU A 272 5.79 17.81 13.62
N ILE A 273 4.75 17.13 13.14
CA ILE A 273 3.35 17.58 13.29
C ILE A 273 2.94 17.53 14.75
N ASP A 274 3.27 16.45 15.47
CA ASP A 274 2.94 16.30 16.87
C ASP A 274 3.69 17.33 17.75
N ALA A 275 4.96 17.58 17.45
CA ALA A 275 5.75 18.62 18.12
C ALA A 275 5.16 20.03 17.87
N GLY A 276 4.67 20.32 16.67
CA GLY A 276 4.01 21.58 16.34
C GLY A 276 2.66 21.77 17.03
N ARG A 277 1.92 20.72 17.32
CA ARG A 277 0.66 20.75 18.07
C ARG A 277 0.88 20.98 19.57
N ILE A 278 1.99 20.51 20.13
CA ILE A 278 2.35 20.71 21.56
C ILE A 278 2.94 22.09 21.79
N GLY A 279 3.52 22.74 20.77
CA GLY A 279 4.12 24.08 20.89
C GLY A 279 3.18 25.26 20.58
N GLY A 280 1.91 25.03 20.33
CA GLY A 280 0.89 26.00 19.91
C GLY A 280 -0.23 26.26 20.93
N GLU A 281 0.01 25.99 22.23
CA GLU A 281 -0.85 26.45 23.34
C GLU A 281 -0.27 27.70 24.02
#